data_be3ec684ba32fa7ae16506773c027b64
#
_entry.id   be3ec684ba32fa7ae16506773c027b64
#
_cell.length_a   1.000
_cell.length_b   1.000
_cell.length_c   1.000
_cell.angle_alpha   90.00
_cell.angle_beta   90.00
_cell.angle_gamma   90.00
#
_symmetry.space_group_name_H-M   'P 1'
#
loop_
_entity.id
_entity.type
_entity.pdbx_description
1 polymer ?
#
loop_
_entity_poly.entity_id
_entity_poly.type
_entity_poly.pdbx_seq_one_letter_code
_entity_poly.pdbx_strand_id
1 'polypeptide(L)'
;MKLRPFLAALLLALITYPLVRAEDGPTTDLEKEMKTMNKAFKQLKKQAGEAAQNASSLTLVALMEKAAVTSADLIPAKAADLPEKDRAEFTASYKASMKEFTEALAKLEAAFKAGDNAAAAKLVADLNNLQRADHKKFRKPQD
;
A
#
# COMPACT_ATOMS: atom_id res chain seq x y z
N MET A 1 -58.97 -46.03 -26.61
CA MET A 1 -58.71 -44.89 -25.77
C MET A 1 -57.24 -44.90 -25.41
N LYS A 2 -56.42 -43.94 -25.94
CA LYS A 2 -54.99 -43.85 -25.72
C LYS A 2 -54.73 -42.63 -24.83
N LEU A 3 -54.34 -42.87 -23.55
CA LEU A 3 -53.90 -41.80 -22.63
C LEU A 3 -52.47 -41.42 -22.99
N ARG A 4 -52.27 -40.18 -23.30
CA ARG A 4 -50.96 -39.55 -23.44
C ARG A 4 -50.53 -38.95 -22.11
N PRO A 5 -49.35 -39.27 -21.54
CA PRO A 5 -48.84 -38.54 -20.39
C PRO A 5 -48.14 -37.24 -20.85
N PHE A 6 -48.60 -36.13 -20.28
CA PHE A 6 -47.92 -34.84 -20.40
C PHE A 6 -46.66 -34.86 -19.53
N LEU A 7 -45.48 -34.82 -20.17
CA LEU A 7 -44.23 -34.54 -19.46
C LEU A 7 -44.11 -33.04 -19.23
N ALA A 8 -44.32 -32.61 -18.00
CA ALA A 8 -44.02 -31.23 -17.57
C ALA A 8 -42.50 -31.13 -17.35
N ALA A 9 -41.81 -30.53 -18.30
CA ALA A 9 -40.39 -30.16 -18.13
C ALA A 9 -40.27 -28.96 -17.19
N LEU A 10 -39.83 -29.19 -15.95
CA LEU A 10 -39.50 -28.14 -14.98
C LEU A 10 -38.15 -27.53 -15.36
N LEU A 11 -38.15 -26.40 -16.05
CA LEU A 11 -36.96 -25.60 -16.33
C LEU A 11 -36.50 -24.94 -15.05
N LEU A 12 -35.50 -25.49 -14.38
CA LEU A 12 -34.81 -24.87 -13.26
C LEU A 12 -33.91 -23.76 -13.83
N ALA A 13 -34.38 -22.52 -13.82
CA ALA A 13 -33.59 -21.36 -14.16
C ALA A 13 -32.56 -21.15 -13.01
N LEU A 14 -31.32 -21.58 -13.22
CA LEU A 14 -30.18 -21.21 -12.41
C LEU A 14 -29.95 -19.70 -12.57
N ILE A 15 -30.50 -18.93 -11.65
CA ILE A 15 -30.19 -17.50 -11.52
C ILE A 15 -28.78 -17.43 -10.96
N THR A 16 -27.79 -17.33 -11.84
CA THR A 16 -26.42 -16.96 -11.46
C THR A 16 -26.46 -15.49 -11.07
N TYR A 17 -26.58 -15.22 -9.76
CA TYR A 17 -26.30 -13.89 -9.24
C TYR A 17 -24.82 -13.61 -9.52
N PRO A 18 -24.44 -12.54 -10.25
CA PRO A 18 -23.07 -12.10 -10.27
C PRO A 18 -22.72 -11.76 -8.80
N LEU A 19 -21.70 -12.41 -8.26
CA LEU A 19 -21.06 -11.95 -7.01
C LEU A 19 -20.58 -10.52 -7.33
N VAL A 20 -21.38 -9.54 -6.97
CA VAL A 20 -20.94 -8.16 -6.91
C VAL A 20 -19.89 -8.14 -5.80
N ARG A 21 -18.64 -8.23 -6.22
CA ARG A 21 -17.51 -7.94 -5.35
C ARG A 21 -17.78 -6.54 -4.82
N ALA A 22 -17.91 -6.40 -3.51
CA ALA A 22 -18.05 -5.09 -2.90
C ALA A 22 -16.93 -4.23 -3.47
N GLU A 23 -17.27 -3.24 -4.30
CA GLU A 23 -16.33 -2.25 -4.76
C GLU A 23 -15.82 -1.58 -3.48
N ASP A 24 -14.49 -1.64 -3.28
CA ASP A 24 -13.82 -0.88 -2.24
C ASP A 24 -14.37 0.54 -2.33
N GLY A 25 -14.93 1.07 -1.24
CA GLY A 25 -15.46 2.43 -1.20
C GLY A 25 -14.45 3.44 -1.75
N PRO A 26 -14.83 4.70 -1.96
CA PRO A 26 -13.96 5.67 -2.62
C PRO A 26 -12.60 5.73 -1.94
N THR A 27 -11.55 5.38 -2.71
CA THR A 27 -10.17 5.35 -2.23
C THR A 27 -9.75 6.76 -1.80
N THR A 28 -9.32 6.93 -0.56
CA THR A 28 -8.83 8.21 -0.06
C THR A 28 -7.54 8.62 -0.77
N ASP A 29 -7.20 9.92 -0.75
CA ASP A 29 -5.95 10.38 -1.35
C ASP A 29 -4.73 9.75 -0.66
N LEU A 30 -4.78 9.56 0.66
CA LEU A 30 -3.72 8.85 1.38
C LEU A 30 -3.58 7.38 0.90
N GLU A 31 -4.69 6.69 0.67
CA GLU A 31 -4.63 5.31 0.15
C GLU A 31 -4.04 5.24 -1.26
N LYS A 32 -4.30 6.24 -2.12
CA LYS A 32 -3.68 6.33 -3.46
C LYS A 32 -2.17 6.46 -3.36
N GLU A 33 -1.69 7.38 -2.51
CA GLU A 33 -0.26 7.58 -2.28
C GLU A 33 0.39 6.33 -1.67
N MET A 34 -0.25 5.69 -0.70
CA MET A 34 0.22 4.45 -0.09
C MET A 34 0.27 3.28 -1.09
N LYS A 35 -0.70 3.18 -2.01
CA LYS A 35 -0.68 2.19 -3.11
C LYS A 35 0.49 2.46 -4.06
N THR A 36 0.75 3.71 -4.39
CA THR A 36 1.88 4.13 -5.24
C THR A 36 3.21 3.75 -4.59
N MET A 37 3.44 4.13 -3.32
CA MET A 37 4.65 3.76 -2.58
C MET A 37 4.82 2.24 -2.48
N ASN A 38 3.76 1.50 -2.16
CA ASN A 38 3.83 0.05 -2.02
C ASN A 38 4.19 -0.65 -3.33
N LYS A 39 3.65 -0.18 -4.47
CA LYS A 39 3.99 -0.71 -5.80
C LYS A 39 5.47 -0.47 -6.13
N ALA A 40 5.95 0.75 -5.93
CA ALA A 40 7.36 1.10 -6.15
C ALA A 40 8.29 0.30 -5.21
N PHE A 41 7.94 0.18 -3.95
CA PHE A 41 8.74 -0.55 -2.96
C PHE A 41 8.80 -2.06 -3.24
N LYS A 42 7.72 -2.68 -3.71
CA LYS A 42 7.74 -4.09 -4.14
C LYS A 42 8.73 -4.34 -5.28
N GLN A 43 8.81 -3.41 -6.22
CA GLN A 43 9.78 -3.48 -7.32
C GLN A 43 11.21 -3.27 -6.79
N LEU A 44 11.41 -2.24 -5.97
CA LEU A 44 12.69 -1.89 -5.38
C LEU A 44 13.31 -3.04 -4.58
N LYS A 45 12.51 -3.76 -3.79
CA LYS A 45 12.96 -4.96 -3.04
C LYS A 45 13.54 -6.07 -3.92
N LYS A 46 13.13 -6.14 -5.18
CA LYS A 46 13.61 -7.17 -6.10
C LYS A 46 14.95 -6.82 -6.76
N GLN A 47 15.28 -5.53 -6.83
CA GLN A 47 16.38 -5.04 -7.65
C GLN A 47 17.44 -4.25 -6.89
N ALA A 48 17.26 -3.99 -5.60
CA ALA A 48 18.18 -3.13 -4.82
C ALA A 48 19.63 -3.61 -4.78
N GLY A 49 19.86 -4.93 -4.85
CA GLY A 49 21.19 -5.53 -4.92
C GLY A 49 21.85 -5.52 -6.31
N GLU A 50 21.11 -5.12 -7.36
CA GLU A 50 21.51 -5.25 -8.75
C GLU A 50 22.06 -3.92 -9.29
N ALA A 51 23.38 -3.78 -9.43
CA ALA A 51 24.01 -2.54 -9.90
C ALA A 51 23.48 -2.07 -11.26
N ALA A 52 23.16 -2.98 -12.17
CA ALA A 52 22.58 -2.68 -13.48
C ALA A 52 21.18 -2.02 -13.37
N GLN A 53 20.52 -2.14 -12.22
CA GLN A 53 19.19 -1.59 -11.95
C GLN A 53 19.21 -0.26 -11.19
N ASN A 54 20.41 0.32 -10.89
CA ASN A 54 20.50 1.54 -10.10
C ASN A 54 19.72 2.70 -10.66
N ALA A 55 19.72 2.92 -11.98
CA ALA A 55 18.94 3.99 -12.61
C ALA A 55 17.43 3.80 -12.42
N SER A 56 16.93 2.57 -12.58
CA SER A 56 15.55 2.20 -12.32
C SER A 56 15.21 2.34 -10.83
N SER A 57 16.11 1.92 -9.94
CA SER A 57 15.95 2.02 -8.49
C SER A 57 15.85 3.48 -8.03
N LEU A 58 16.67 4.37 -8.57
CA LEU A 58 16.60 5.81 -8.30
C LEU A 58 15.26 6.42 -8.74
N THR A 59 14.72 6.00 -9.89
CA THR A 59 13.38 6.44 -10.33
C THR A 59 12.29 5.99 -9.36
N LEU A 60 12.37 4.76 -8.84
CA LEU A 60 11.42 4.24 -7.85
C LEU A 60 11.54 4.96 -6.51
N VAL A 61 12.76 5.26 -6.04
CA VAL A 61 12.98 6.05 -4.82
C VAL A 61 12.37 7.43 -4.95
N ALA A 62 12.63 8.15 -6.05
CA ALA A 62 12.05 9.48 -6.30
C ALA A 62 10.51 9.46 -6.31
N LEU A 63 9.91 8.42 -6.89
CA LEU A 63 8.45 8.23 -6.87
C LEU A 63 7.95 8.03 -5.43
N MET A 64 8.66 7.25 -4.62
CA MET A 64 8.30 7.01 -3.22
C MET A 64 8.47 8.27 -2.37
N GLU A 65 9.53 9.05 -2.58
CA GLU A 65 9.75 10.32 -1.87
C GLU A 65 8.62 11.31 -2.14
N LYS A 66 8.24 11.49 -3.41
CA LYS A 66 7.12 12.35 -3.78
C LYS A 66 5.83 11.93 -3.08
N ALA A 67 5.50 10.65 -3.13
CA ALA A 67 4.30 10.11 -2.49
C ALA A 67 4.35 10.23 -0.96
N ALA A 68 5.54 10.03 -0.35
CA ALA A 68 5.73 10.18 1.10
C ALA A 68 5.54 11.63 1.58
N VAL A 69 6.08 12.60 0.84
CA VAL A 69 5.90 14.05 1.14
C VAL A 69 4.42 14.41 1.07
N THR A 70 3.72 14.02 0.00
CA THR A 70 2.26 14.24 -0.12
C THR A 70 1.49 13.59 1.02
N SER A 71 1.86 12.35 1.39
CA SER A 71 1.19 11.60 2.46
C SER A 71 1.36 12.23 3.83
N ALA A 72 2.47 12.91 4.11
CA ALA A 72 2.74 13.50 5.41
C ALA A 72 1.73 14.58 5.82
N ASP A 73 1.06 15.23 4.86
CA ASP A 73 0.03 16.23 5.11
C ASP A 73 -1.40 15.66 5.15
N LEU A 74 -1.55 14.38 4.87
CA LEU A 74 -2.84 13.69 4.90
C LEU A 74 -3.07 12.99 6.25
N ILE A 75 -4.34 12.85 6.63
CA ILE A 75 -4.70 12.26 7.93
C ILE A 75 -5.09 10.79 7.72
N PRO A 76 -4.45 9.83 8.42
CA PRO A 76 -4.85 8.44 8.37
C PRO A 76 -6.30 8.24 8.83
N ALA A 77 -7.07 7.43 8.09
CA ALA A 77 -8.48 7.15 8.40
C ALA A 77 -8.69 6.58 9.82
N LYS A 78 -7.68 5.91 10.39
CA LYS A 78 -7.70 5.42 11.78
C LYS A 78 -7.83 6.55 12.81
N ALA A 79 -7.41 7.77 12.49
CA ALA A 79 -7.54 8.91 13.41
C ALA A 79 -9.01 9.19 13.77
N ALA A 80 -9.95 8.96 12.84
CA ALA A 80 -11.37 9.15 13.09
C ALA A 80 -11.95 8.18 14.13
N ASP A 81 -11.33 7.02 14.30
CA ASP A 81 -11.77 5.97 15.25
C ASP A 81 -11.26 6.23 16.68
N LEU A 82 -10.35 7.20 16.86
CA LEU A 82 -9.78 7.55 18.15
C LEU A 82 -10.63 8.59 18.88
N PRO A 83 -10.61 8.58 20.23
CA PRO A 83 -11.14 9.69 21.03
C PRO A 83 -10.58 11.03 20.58
N GLU A 84 -11.38 12.08 20.60
CA GLU A 84 -10.99 13.41 20.11
C GLU A 84 -9.69 13.92 20.73
N LYS A 85 -9.52 13.72 22.04
CA LYS A 85 -8.31 14.11 22.81
C LYS A 85 -7.03 13.46 22.29
N ASP A 86 -7.11 12.28 21.65
CA ASP A 86 -5.95 11.48 21.23
C ASP A 86 -5.57 11.72 19.76
N ARG A 87 -6.46 12.36 18.98
CA ARG A 87 -6.29 12.54 17.52
C ARG A 87 -5.10 13.44 17.18
N ALA A 88 -4.87 14.50 17.95
CA ALA A 88 -3.77 15.43 17.70
C ALA A 88 -2.41 14.75 17.87
N GLU A 89 -2.23 13.99 18.95
CA GLU A 89 -1.00 13.24 19.23
C GLU A 89 -0.77 12.14 18.18
N PHE A 90 -1.83 11.42 17.82
CA PHE A 90 -1.76 10.40 16.77
C PHE A 90 -1.32 10.99 15.42
N THR A 91 -1.89 12.12 15.02
CA THR A 91 -1.53 12.81 13.78
C THR A 91 -0.10 13.34 13.82
N ALA A 92 0.34 13.90 14.92
CA ALA A 92 1.73 14.34 15.10
C ALA A 92 2.71 13.17 15.01
N SER A 93 2.38 12.04 15.65
CA SER A 93 3.16 10.81 15.58
C SER A 93 3.23 10.25 14.16
N TYR A 94 2.14 10.30 13.39
CA TYR A 94 2.12 9.91 11.98
C TYR A 94 3.05 10.79 11.13
N LYS A 95 2.98 12.12 11.28
CA LYS A 95 3.86 13.05 10.57
C LYS A 95 5.34 12.81 10.89
N ALA A 96 5.67 12.54 12.14
CA ALA A 96 7.03 12.20 12.55
C ALA A 96 7.51 10.90 11.88
N SER A 97 6.67 9.90 11.80
CA SER A 97 6.98 8.63 11.13
C SER A 97 7.18 8.81 9.62
N MET A 98 6.34 9.62 8.96
CA MET A 98 6.52 9.94 7.53
C MET A 98 7.81 10.70 7.26
N LYS A 99 8.22 11.58 8.18
CA LYS A 99 9.53 12.26 8.10
C LYS A 99 10.68 11.27 8.20
N GLU A 100 10.65 10.36 9.17
CA GLU A 100 11.66 9.30 9.33
C GLU A 100 11.74 8.42 8.07
N PHE A 101 10.61 8.06 7.50
CA PHE A 101 10.53 7.30 6.26
C PHE A 101 11.17 8.06 5.09
N THR A 102 10.91 9.36 4.95
CA THR A 102 11.51 10.20 3.90
C THR A 102 13.04 10.33 4.08
N GLU A 103 13.51 10.48 5.32
CA GLU A 103 14.95 10.51 5.61
C GLU A 103 15.64 9.18 5.27
N ALA A 104 14.96 8.05 5.51
CA ALA A 104 15.46 6.74 5.12
C ALA A 104 15.51 6.56 3.59
N LEU A 105 14.54 7.11 2.84
CA LEU A 105 14.58 7.13 1.37
C LEU A 105 15.75 7.96 0.84
N ALA A 106 16.02 9.12 1.44
CA ALA A 106 17.17 9.95 1.03
C ALA A 106 18.52 9.23 1.24
N LYS A 107 18.66 8.46 2.33
CA LYS A 107 19.85 7.60 2.54
C LYS A 107 19.95 6.51 1.47
N LEU A 108 18.82 5.92 1.09
CA LEU A 108 18.76 4.90 0.05
C LEU A 108 19.11 5.48 -1.33
N GLU A 109 18.64 6.69 -1.64
CA GLU A 109 19.01 7.41 -2.85
C GLU A 109 20.52 7.64 -2.91
N ALA A 110 21.14 8.09 -1.82
CA ALA A 110 22.58 8.31 -1.73
C ALA A 110 23.37 7.01 -1.95
N ALA A 111 22.91 5.88 -1.38
CA ALA A 111 23.57 4.59 -1.58
C ALA A 111 23.53 4.15 -3.06
N PHE A 112 22.40 4.32 -3.76
CA PHE A 112 22.33 4.01 -5.18
C PHE A 112 23.19 4.94 -6.03
N LYS A 113 23.24 6.25 -5.73
CA LYS A 113 24.11 7.21 -6.40
C LYS A 113 25.60 6.88 -6.22
N ALA A 114 25.97 6.34 -5.07
CA ALA A 114 27.31 5.89 -4.77
C ALA A 114 27.64 4.51 -5.40
N GLY A 115 26.65 3.80 -5.94
CA GLY A 115 26.83 2.43 -6.42
C GLY A 115 27.01 1.40 -5.30
N ASP A 116 26.71 1.75 -4.04
CA ASP A 116 26.78 0.85 -2.89
C ASP A 116 25.51 0.02 -2.76
N ASN A 117 25.41 -1.01 -3.58
CA ASN A 117 24.25 -1.89 -3.63
C ASN A 117 24.11 -2.76 -2.36
N ALA A 118 25.20 -3.02 -1.65
CA ALA A 118 25.14 -3.73 -0.37
C ALA A 118 24.47 -2.85 0.71
N ALA A 119 24.87 -1.58 0.81
CA ALA A 119 24.20 -0.63 1.69
C ALA A 119 22.74 -0.40 1.26
N ALA A 120 22.47 -0.28 -0.04
CA ALA A 120 21.11 -0.11 -0.56
C ALA A 120 20.19 -1.28 -0.18
N ALA A 121 20.65 -2.52 -0.35
CA ALA A 121 19.89 -3.71 0.03
C ALA A 121 19.57 -3.75 1.55
N LYS A 122 20.54 -3.36 2.40
CA LYS A 122 20.32 -3.24 3.83
C LYS A 122 19.28 -2.16 4.16
N LEU A 123 19.39 -0.99 3.57
CA LEU A 123 18.44 0.11 3.76
C LEU A 123 17.02 -0.25 3.31
N VAL A 124 16.87 -1.03 2.23
CA VAL A 124 15.58 -1.56 1.80
C VAL A 124 14.99 -2.52 2.86
N ALA A 125 15.81 -3.34 3.50
CA ALA A 125 15.36 -4.20 4.59
C ALA A 125 14.93 -3.38 5.82
N ASP A 126 15.68 -2.35 6.18
CA ASP A 126 15.33 -1.43 7.28
C ASP A 126 14.01 -0.67 6.99
N LEU A 127 13.83 -0.15 5.78
CA LEU A 127 12.57 0.46 5.31
C LEU A 127 11.39 -0.52 5.38
N ASN A 128 11.59 -1.79 5.07
CA ASN A 128 10.54 -2.79 5.19
C ASN A 128 10.09 -3.02 6.64
N ASN A 129 11.04 -2.95 7.58
CA ASN A 129 10.73 -3.06 9.01
C ASN A 129 9.98 -1.82 9.50
N LEU A 130 10.41 -0.63 9.10
CA LEU A 130 9.74 0.64 9.39
C LEU A 130 8.31 0.63 8.86
N GLN A 131 8.10 0.26 7.59
CA GLN A 131 6.77 0.14 6.99
C GLN A 131 5.84 -0.80 7.78
N ARG A 132 6.36 -1.93 8.25
CA ARG A 132 5.55 -2.88 9.05
C ARG A 132 5.13 -2.28 10.39
N ALA A 133 6.03 -1.59 11.07
CA ALA A 133 5.75 -0.91 12.34
C ALA A 133 4.69 0.18 12.15
N ASP A 134 4.84 1.00 11.12
CA ASP A 134 3.92 2.08 10.79
C ASP A 134 2.54 1.58 10.40
N HIS A 135 2.46 0.54 9.59
CA HIS A 135 1.17 -0.09 9.24
C HIS A 135 0.43 -0.59 10.50
N LYS A 136 1.13 -1.24 11.42
CA LYS A 136 0.54 -1.69 12.69
C LYS A 136 0.00 -0.52 13.51
N LYS A 137 0.70 0.61 13.51
CA LYS A 137 0.34 1.79 14.31
C LYS A 137 -0.77 2.62 13.67
N PHE A 138 -0.64 2.93 12.38
CA PHE A 138 -1.43 3.96 11.69
C PHE A 138 -2.52 3.44 10.76
N ARG A 139 -2.46 2.19 10.31
CA ARG A 139 -3.46 1.61 9.42
C ARG A 139 -4.64 1.03 10.20
N LYS A 140 -5.87 1.16 9.66
CA LYS A 140 -7.01 0.39 10.16
C LYS A 140 -6.75 -1.11 9.97
N PRO A 141 -7.20 -1.97 10.90
CA PRO A 141 -7.26 -3.41 10.65
C PRO A 141 -8.03 -3.66 9.34
N GLN A 142 -7.59 -4.62 8.57
CA GLN A 142 -8.37 -5.13 7.44
C GLN A 142 -9.17 -6.32 7.95
N ASP A 143 -10.48 -6.23 7.85
CA ASP A 143 -11.42 -7.33 8.14
C ASP A 143 -11.24 -8.46 7.12
#